data_149533cb787120738bcdb830ae93c6b6
#
_entry.id   149533cb787120738bcdb830ae93c6b6
#
_cell.length_a   1.000
_cell.length_b   1.000
_cell.length_c   1.000
_cell.angle_alpha   90.00
_cell.angle_beta   90.00
_cell.angle_gamma   90.00
#
_symmetry.space_group_name_H-M   'P 1'
#
loop_
_entity.id
_entity.type
_entity.pdbx_description
1 polymer ?
#
loop_
_entity_poly.entity_id
_entity_poly.type
_entity_poly.pdbx_seq_one_letter_code
_entity_poly.pdbx_strand_id
1 'polypeptide(L)'
;MTRFKKIYIETTNICNLSCNFCPKTSRQLGFMSVESFDEIINKIKGYTNHIYLHLMGEPFLNKNLETFLKIAKEEDLKVNITTNGTLINKVKDIIIDSKAVRQINISLHSFEANDNDIEFNEYINNVLDFINESTEKGETICALRLWNIDTDELKANNNLNSQIIKLIEDKLNLEFNLLEALKEKKRLKLKDKVYLNMAEKFSWPDANLSLISEDVFCHGLRDQIGILLDGTVVPCCLDSEGKIPLGNIFEQSLGDIITSERARNIYDGFSRRRAVEDLCKRCGYAKRNFK
;
A
#
# COMPACT_ATOMS: atom_id res chain seq x y z
N MET A 1 -24.03 6.88 -0.44
CA MET A 1 -22.73 7.47 -0.86
C MET A 1 -21.63 6.86 -0.01
N THR A 2 -20.63 6.25 -0.61
CA THR A 2 -19.47 5.72 0.12
C THR A 2 -18.69 6.86 0.76
N ARG A 3 -18.27 6.69 2.04
CA ARG A 3 -17.55 7.74 2.78
C ARG A 3 -16.06 7.75 2.43
N PHE A 4 -15.45 6.57 2.32
CA PHE A 4 -14.01 6.44 2.09
C PHE A 4 -13.71 5.96 0.67
N LYS A 5 -12.68 6.55 0.06
CA LYS A 5 -12.10 6.06 -1.20
C LYS A 5 -11.23 4.84 -0.98
N LYS A 6 -10.71 4.67 0.25
CA LYS A 6 -9.77 3.60 0.61
C LYS A 6 -9.99 3.18 2.05
N ILE A 7 -10.18 1.89 2.28
CA ILE A 7 -10.01 1.29 3.59
C ILE A 7 -8.86 0.29 3.49
N TYR A 8 -7.82 0.50 4.26
CA TYR A 8 -6.67 -0.39 4.36
C TYR A 8 -6.95 -1.45 5.40
N ILE A 9 -6.65 -2.71 5.08
CA ILE A 9 -6.80 -3.86 5.99
C ILE A 9 -5.46 -4.57 6.05
N GLU A 10 -4.89 -4.65 7.23
CA GLU A 10 -3.66 -5.37 7.48
C GLU A 10 -3.94 -6.87 7.62
N THR A 11 -3.78 -7.61 6.54
CA THR A 11 -4.02 -9.06 6.55
C THR A 11 -2.89 -9.85 7.23
N THR A 12 -1.74 -9.24 7.38
CA THR A 12 -0.59 -9.71 8.17
C THR A 12 0.37 -8.55 8.40
N ASN A 13 1.09 -8.57 9.51
CA ASN A 13 2.23 -7.68 9.75
C ASN A 13 3.58 -8.41 9.65
N ILE A 14 3.57 -9.66 9.18
CA ILE A 14 4.76 -10.44 8.86
C ILE A 14 5.17 -10.17 7.41
N CYS A 15 6.47 -9.94 7.19
CA CYS A 15 7.05 -9.80 5.86
C CYS A 15 8.24 -10.74 5.71
N ASN A 16 8.41 -11.30 4.52
CA ASN A 16 9.59 -12.11 4.17
C ASN A 16 10.81 -11.26 3.81
N LEU A 17 10.67 -9.93 3.76
CA LEU A 17 11.75 -8.97 3.55
C LEU A 17 11.92 -8.08 4.80
N SER A 18 13.09 -7.45 4.90
CA SER A 18 13.44 -6.55 6.00
C SER A 18 13.96 -5.20 5.48
N CYS A 19 13.23 -4.60 4.54
CA CYS A 19 13.63 -3.37 3.87
C CYS A 19 14.03 -2.28 4.86
N ASN A 20 15.15 -1.61 4.60
CA ASN A 20 15.69 -0.55 5.47
C ASN A 20 14.84 0.72 5.52
N PHE A 21 13.92 0.88 4.57
CA PHE A 21 12.99 2.02 4.50
C PHE A 21 11.63 1.73 5.15
N CYS A 22 11.32 0.46 5.48
CA CYS A 22 10.10 0.11 6.21
C CYS A 22 10.31 0.25 7.71
N PRO A 23 9.31 0.78 8.46
CA PRO A 23 9.38 0.78 9.91
C PRO A 23 9.36 -0.67 10.42
N LYS A 24 10.02 -0.88 11.57
CA LYS A 24 9.89 -2.14 12.30
C LYS A 24 8.69 -2.05 13.23
N THR A 25 7.89 -3.10 13.28
CA THR A 25 6.76 -3.16 14.20
C THR A 25 7.15 -3.79 15.54
N SER A 26 6.66 -3.20 16.62
CA SER A 26 6.74 -3.76 17.98
C SER A 26 5.48 -4.54 18.35
N ARG A 27 4.44 -4.54 17.50
CA ARG A 27 3.18 -5.24 17.70
C ARG A 27 3.37 -6.76 17.58
N GLN A 28 2.48 -7.53 18.20
CA GLN A 28 2.47 -8.99 18.02
C GLN A 28 2.34 -9.35 16.55
N LEU A 29 3.24 -10.20 16.07
CA LEU A 29 3.23 -10.69 14.69
C LEU A 29 2.15 -11.74 14.49
N GLY A 30 1.46 -11.70 13.34
CA GLY A 30 0.39 -12.64 13.06
C GLY A 30 -0.19 -12.56 11.65
N PHE A 31 -1.14 -13.44 11.43
CA PHE A 31 -1.95 -13.50 10.21
C PHE A 31 -3.43 -13.33 10.57
N MET A 32 -4.14 -12.55 9.80
CA MET A 32 -5.59 -12.40 9.93
C MET A 32 -6.29 -13.71 9.60
N SER A 33 -7.24 -14.10 10.43
CA SER A 33 -8.10 -15.26 10.17
C SER A 33 -9.20 -14.92 9.15
N VAL A 34 -9.85 -15.94 8.63
CA VAL A 34 -11.00 -15.77 7.71
C VAL A 34 -12.16 -15.10 8.43
N GLU A 35 -12.42 -15.51 9.67
CA GLU A 35 -13.51 -15.00 10.49
C GLU A 35 -13.31 -13.50 10.80
N SER A 36 -12.08 -13.11 11.18
CA SER A 36 -11.76 -11.69 11.42
C SER A 36 -11.90 -10.84 10.16
N PHE A 37 -11.46 -11.36 9.02
CA PHE A 37 -11.61 -10.66 7.75
C PHE A 37 -13.08 -10.48 7.37
N ASP A 38 -13.88 -11.54 7.45
CA ASP A 38 -15.31 -11.50 7.17
C ASP A 38 -16.06 -10.52 8.08
N GLU A 39 -15.75 -10.53 9.39
CA GLU A 39 -16.32 -9.57 10.33
C GLU A 39 -15.98 -8.11 9.94
N ILE A 40 -14.72 -7.86 9.58
CA ILE A 40 -14.30 -6.53 9.11
C ILE A 40 -15.08 -6.14 7.86
N ILE A 41 -15.16 -7.00 6.85
CA ILE A 41 -15.87 -6.75 5.60
C ILE A 41 -17.35 -6.41 5.87
N ASN A 42 -18.00 -7.18 6.75
CA ASN A 42 -19.39 -6.93 7.12
C ASN A 42 -19.60 -5.56 7.80
N LYS A 43 -18.64 -5.08 8.58
CA LYS A 43 -18.72 -3.79 9.26
C LYS A 43 -18.33 -2.59 8.39
N ILE A 44 -17.55 -2.80 7.32
CA ILE A 44 -17.10 -1.71 6.43
C ILE A 44 -17.90 -1.60 5.13
N LYS A 45 -18.69 -2.61 4.77
CA LYS A 45 -19.55 -2.54 3.58
C LYS A 45 -20.49 -1.35 3.67
N GLY A 46 -20.66 -0.63 2.56
CA GLY A 46 -21.40 0.64 2.54
C GLY A 46 -20.54 1.88 2.86
N TYR A 47 -19.36 1.72 3.48
CA TYR A 47 -18.44 2.83 3.71
C TYR A 47 -17.40 3.00 2.61
N THR A 48 -17.11 1.96 1.84
CA THR A 48 -16.18 1.99 0.71
C THR A 48 -16.58 0.98 -0.37
N ASN A 49 -16.11 1.21 -1.60
CA ASN A 49 -16.11 0.23 -2.69
C ASN A 49 -14.70 -0.35 -2.91
N HIS A 50 -13.68 0.14 -2.19
CA HIS A 50 -12.30 -0.24 -2.40
C HIS A 50 -11.58 -0.56 -1.10
N ILE A 51 -11.09 -1.79 -0.98
CA ILE A 51 -10.20 -2.20 0.10
C ILE A 51 -8.77 -2.36 -0.41
N TYR A 52 -7.83 -2.15 0.50
CA TYR A 52 -6.40 -2.20 0.24
C TYR A 52 -5.74 -3.17 1.21
N LEU A 53 -5.27 -4.32 0.71
CA LEU A 53 -4.64 -5.34 1.55
C LEU A 53 -3.16 -4.98 1.75
N HIS A 54 -2.92 -4.00 2.59
CA HIS A 54 -1.62 -3.68 3.19
C HIS A 54 -1.75 -2.57 4.23
N LEU A 55 -0.91 -2.60 5.19
CA LEU A 55 -0.39 -1.55 6.07
C LEU A 55 1.07 -1.89 6.33
N MET A 56 1.33 -2.98 7.01
CA MET A 56 2.61 -3.64 7.15
C MET A 56 2.54 -5.05 6.54
N GLY A 57 3.68 -5.74 6.53
CA GLY A 57 3.77 -7.12 6.10
C GLY A 57 3.69 -7.34 4.58
N GLU A 58 3.70 -8.60 4.19
CA GLU A 58 3.53 -9.04 2.81
C GLU A 58 2.22 -9.85 2.69
N PRO A 59 1.18 -9.32 2.03
CA PRO A 59 -0.12 -9.96 1.98
C PRO A 59 -0.12 -11.36 1.35
N PHE A 60 0.84 -11.65 0.47
CA PHE A 60 0.98 -12.96 -0.19
C PHE A 60 1.51 -14.06 0.73
N LEU A 61 1.93 -13.73 1.95
CA LEU A 61 2.23 -14.72 2.98
C LEU A 61 0.99 -15.28 3.66
N ASN A 62 -0.13 -14.56 3.62
CA ASN A 62 -1.35 -15.06 4.25
C ASN A 62 -1.99 -16.14 3.37
N LYS A 63 -2.01 -17.37 3.87
CA LYS A 63 -2.55 -18.54 3.17
C LYS A 63 -4.06 -18.46 2.89
N ASN A 64 -4.76 -17.54 3.55
CA ASN A 64 -6.20 -17.32 3.38
C ASN A 64 -6.50 -16.30 2.26
N LEU A 65 -5.50 -15.82 1.50
CA LEU A 65 -5.67 -14.78 0.48
C LEU A 65 -6.80 -15.10 -0.50
N GLU A 66 -6.86 -16.33 -1.00
CA GLU A 66 -7.93 -16.75 -1.93
C GLU A 66 -9.32 -16.60 -1.32
N THR A 67 -9.48 -17.01 -0.07
CA THR A 67 -10.76 -16.89 0.66
C THR A 67 -11.10 -15.40 0.89
N PHE A 68 -10.13 -14.56 1.23
CA PHE A 68 -10.36 -13.11 1.36
C PHE A 68 -10.84 -12.48 0.06
N LEU A 69 -10.28 -12.89 -1.07
CA LEU A 69 -10.71 -12.39 -2.38
C LEU A 69 -12.12 -12.85 -2.74
N LYS A 70 -12.51 -14.07 -2.35
CA LYS A 70 -13.90 -14.59 -2.53
C LYS A 70 -14.88 -13.77 -1.70
N ILE A 71 -14.61 -13.58 -0.40
CA ILE A 71 -15.45 -12.76 0.49
C ILE A 71 -15.59 -11.34 -0.06
N ALA A 72 -14.48 -10.70 -0.45
CA ALA A 72 -14.53 -9.36 -1.03
C ALA A 72 -15.36 -9.30 -2.32
N LYS A 73 -15.31 -10.35 -3.15
CA LYS A 73 -16.11 -10.45 -4.38
C LYS A 73 -17.60 -10.57 -4.09
N GLU A 74 -17.99 -11.37 -3.11
CA GLU A 74 -19.38 -11.56 -2.71
C GLU A 74 -20.02 -10.25 -2.23
N GLU A 75 -19.25 -9.38 -1.60
CA GLU A 75 -19.68 -8.05 -1.14
C GLU A 75 -19.40 -6.91 -2.16
N ASP A 76 -19.11 -7.27 -3.42
CA ASP A 76 -18.79 -6.34 -4.54
C ASP A 76 -17.69 -5.32 -4.23
N LEU A 77 -16.75 -5.67 -3.36
CA LEU A 77 -15.60 -4.83 -3.03
C LEU A 77 -14.45 -5.05 -4.02
N LYS A 78 -13.85 -3.96 -4.46
CA LYS A 78 -12.66 -3.97 -5.32
C LYS A 78 -11.39 -4.00 -4.47
N VAL A 79 -10.59 -5.04 -4.66
CA VAL A 79 -9.37 -5.27 -3.90
C VAL A 79 -8.16 -4.64 -4.59
N ASN A 80 -7.37 -3.89 -3.83
CA ASN A 80 -6.08 -3.37 -4.25
C ASN A 80 -5.01 -3.97 -3.35
N ILE A 81 -3.96 -4.55 -3.92
CA ILE A 81 -2.89 -5.23 -3.19
C ILE A 81 -1.59 -4.46 -3.39
N THR A 82 -0.78 -4.35 -2.34
CA THR A 82 0.60 -3.90 -2.45
C THR A 82 1.51 -5.00 -1.96
N THR A 83 2.47 -5.39 -2.79
CA THR A 83 3.38 -6.51 -2.56
C THR A 83 4.82 -6.14 -2.91
N ASN A 84 5.77 -6.82 -2.30
CA ASN A 84 7.16 -6.77 -2.71
C ASN A 84 7.45 -7.59 -3.99
N GLY A 85 6.51 -8.43 -4.42
CA GLY A 85 6.57 -9.21 -5.66
C GLY A 85 7.35 -10.52 -5.58
N THR A 86 8.07 -10.80 -4.50
CA THR A 86 8.93 -12.01 -4.41
C THR A 86 8.13 -13.32 -4.42
N LEU A 87 6.87 -13.26 -4.03
CA LEU A 87 5.98 -14.44 -3.97
C LEU A 87 4.96 -14.48 -5.12
N ILE A 88 5.12 -13.63 -6.13
CA ILE A 88 4.12 -13.46 -7.19
C ILE A 88 3.78 -14.77 -7.90
N ASN A 89 4.78 -15.60 -8.20
CA ASN A 89 4.57 -16.90 -8.85
C ASN A 89 3.76 -17.89 -8.03
N LYS A 90 3.76 -17.76 -6.70
CA LYS A 90 2.99 -18.66 -5.82
C LYS A 90 1.50 -18.35 -5.80
N VAL A 91 1.13 -17.11 -6.14
CA VAL A 91 -0.24 -16.61 -6.02
C VAL A 91 -0.82 -16.12 -7.34
N LYS A 92 -0.07 -16.19 -8.45
CA LYS A 92 -0.47 -15.60 -9.74
C LYS A 92 -1.83 -16.10 -10.20
N ASP A 93 -2.08 -17.40 -10.13
CA ASP A 93 -3.34 -17.99 -10.59
C ASP A 93 -4.52 -17.49 -9.73
N ILE A 94 -4.35 -17.46 -8.41
CA ILE A 94 -5.34 -16.90 -7.47
C ILE A 94 -5.70 -15.45 -7.84
N ILE A 95 -4.69 -14.66 -8.19
CA ILE A 95 -4.87 -13.25 -8.53
C ILE A 95 -5.54 -13.07 -9.90
N ILE A 96 -5.07 -13.80 -10.91
CA ILE A 96 -5.56 -13.70 -12.29
C ILE A 96 -7.02 -14.18 -12.38
N ASP A 97 -7.35 -15.25 -11.67
CA ASP A 97 -8.71 -15.82 -11.67
C ASP A 97 -9.68 -15.01 -10.80
N SER A 98 -9.17 -14.21 -9.88
CA SER A 98 -10.00 -13.43 -8.97
C SER A 98 -10.65 -12.24 -9.69
N LYS A 99 -11.98 -12.17 -9.63
CA LYS A 99 -12.76 -11.03 -10.14
C LYS A 99 -12.83 -9.86 -9.13
N ALA A 100 -12.30 -10.02 -7.93
CA ALA A 100 -12.24 -8.96 -6.91
C ALA A 100 -11.01 -8.05 -7.10
N VAL A 101 -9.88 -8.61 -7.59
CA VAL A 101 -8.63 -7.85 -7.69
C VAL A 101 -8.71 -6.82 -8.80
N ARG A 102 -8.73 -5.54 -8.39
CA ARG A 102 -8.72 -4.40 -9.29
C ARG A 102 -7.31 -3.96 -9.65
N GLN A 103 -6.39 -3.95 -8.67
CA GLN A 103 -5.05 -3.42 -8.87
C GLN A 103 -4.02 -4.11 -7.99
N ILE A 104 -2.87 -4.40 -8.57
CA ILE A 104 -1.66 -4.82 -7.85
C ILE A 104 -0.60 -3.74 -8.00
N ASN A 105 -0.03 -3.35 -6.86
CA ASN A 105 1.12 -2.45 -6.79
C ASN A 105 2.35 -3.29 -6.42
N ILE A 106 3.34 -3.36 -7.28
CA ILE A 106 4.55 -4.15 -7.07
C ILE A 106 5.69 -3.20 -6.75
N SER A 107 6.24 -3.33 -5.55
CA SER A 107 7.29 -2.45 -5.02
C SER A 107 8.68 -2.96 -5.45
N LEU A 108 9.08 -2.73 -6.72
CA LEU A 108 10.35 -3.24 -7.27
C LEU A 108 11.57 -2.77 -6.47
N HIS A 109 11.51 -1.56 -5.90
CA HIS A 109 12.57 -1.00 -5.07
C HIS A 109 12.83 -1.77 -3.77
N SER A 110 11.90 -2.64 -3.36
CA SER A 110 12.10 -3.49 -2.18
C SER A 110 13.17 -4.56 -2.41
N PHE A 111 13.42 -4.96 -3.65
CA PHE A 111 14.41 -5.97 -3.97
C PHE A 111 15.82 -5.52 -3.56
N GLU A 112 16.26 -4.36 -4.02
CA GLU A 112 17.60 -3.83 -3.74
C GLU A 112 17.83 -3.47 -2.25
N ALA A 113 16.73 -3.28 -1.49
CA ALA A 113 16.80 -2.95 -0.08
C ALA A 113 17.02 -4.16 0.85
N ASN A 114 17.25 -5.34 0.29
CA ASN A 114 17.38 -6.60 1.02
C ASN A 114 18.46 -7.49 0.41
N ASP A 115 19.01 -8.38 1.23
CA ASP A 115 19.71 -9.57 0.76
C ASP A 115 18.65 -10.61 0.40
N ASN A 116 18.61 -11.02 -0.86
CA ASN A 116 17.57 -11.92 -1.38
C ASN A 116 18.15 -13.29 -1.72
N ASP A 117 17.39 -14.36 -1.45
CA ASP A 117 17.70 -15.73 -1.88
C ASP A 117 17.38 -15.97 -3.37
N ILE A 118 16.68 -15.00 -4.00
CA ILE A 118 16.29 -15.08 -5.43
C ILE A 118 17.23 -14.19 -6.24
N GLU A 119 17.70 -14.70 -7.37
CA GLU A 119 18.49 -13.93 -8.32
C GLU A 119 17.67 -12.78 -8.92
N PHE A 120 18.31 -11.63 -9.14
CA PHE A 120 17.63 -10.43 -9.62
C PHE A 120 16.88 -10.64 -10.94
N ASN A 121 17.50 -11.31 -11.90
CA ASN A 121 16.87 -11.56 -13.20
C ASN A 121 15.69 -12.53 -13.08
N GLU A 122 15.76 -13.50 -12.19
CA GLU A 122 14.63 -14.40 -11.91
C GLU A 122 13.46 -13.59 -11.31
N TYR A 123 13.73 -12.77 -10.30
CA TYR A 123 12.72 -11.94 -9.66
C TYR A 123 11.99 -11.03 -10.67
N ILE A 124 12.75 -10.26 -11.46
CA ILE A 124 12.15 -9.30 -12.39
C ILE A 124 11.39 -9.99 -13.51
N ASN A 125 11.90 -11.13 -14.04
CA ASN A 125 11.20 -11.91 -15.03
C ASN A 125 9.89 -12.48 -14.49
N ASN A 126 9.86 -13.01 -13.28
CA ASN A 126 8.65 -13.51 -12.63
C ASN A 126 7.58 -12.42 -12.52
N VAL A 127 7.98 -11.20 -12.17
CA VAL A 127 7.07 -10.04 -12.10
C VAL A 127 6.54 -9.67 -13.49
N LEU A 128 7.41 -9.60 -14.50
CA LEU A 128 7.02 -9.17 -15.84
C LEU A 128 6.18 -10.25 -16.57
N ASP A 129 6.47 -11.53 -16.35
CA ASP A 129 5.66 -12.63 -16.87
C ASP A 129 4.25 -12.62 -16.26
N PHE A 130 4.15 -12.41 -14.93
CA PHE A 130 2.85 -12.20 -14.27
C PHE A 130 2.08 -11.02 -14.87
N ILE A 131 2.75 -9.88 -15.12
CA ILE A 131 2.09 -8.70 -15.71
C ILE A 131 1.53 -9.01 -17.09
N ASN A 132 2.31 -9.67 -17.97
CA ASN A 132 1.83 -10.04 -19.29
C ASN A 132 0.64 -10.98 -19.20
N GLU A 133 0.73 -12.05 -18.41
CA GLU A 133 -0.35 -13.02 -18.23
C GLU A 133 -1.60 -12.38 -17.62
N SER A 134 -1.44 -11.54 -16.60
CA SER A 134 -2.54 -10.85 -15.92
C SER A 134 -3.28 -9.86 -16.84
N THR A 135 -2.57 -9.19 -17.74
CA THR A 135 -3.18 -8.22 -18.68
C THR A 135 -3.82 -8.90 -19.88
N GLU A 136 -3.33 -10.06 -20.30
CA GLU A 136 -3.92 -10.86 -21.37
C GLU A 136 -5.20 -11.57 -20.92
N LYS A 137 -5.22 -12.12 -19.69
CA LYS A 137 -6.32 -12.96 -19.20
C LYS A 137 -7.31 -12.21 -18.31
N GLY A 138 -6.92 -11.06 -17.74
CA GLY A 138 -7.67 -10.39 -16.69
C GLY A 138 -7.89 -8.90 -16.88
N GLU A 139 -8.61 -8.32 -15.91
CA GLU A 139 -8.90 -6.88 -15.85
C GLU A 139 -8.03 -6.15 -14.81
N THR A 140 -7.05 -6.84 -14.22
CA THR A 140 -6.22 -6.32 -13.13
C THR A 140 -5.25 -5.25 -13.62
N ILE A 141 -5.23 -4.12 -12.97
CA ILE A 141 -4.27 -3.05 -13.18
C ILE A 141 -2.96 -3.41 -12.48
N CYS A 142 -1.85 -3.41 -13.20
CA CYS A 142 -0.51 -3.63 -12.67
C CYS A 142 0.25 -2.31 -12.56
N ALA A 143 0.64 -1.91 -11.36
CA ALA A 143 1.38 -0.69 -11.10
C ALA A 143 2.76 -1.01 -10.50
N LEU A 144 3.79 -0.93 -11.32
CA LEU A 144 5.18 -1.05 -10.90
C LEU A 144 5.61 0.21 -10.15
N ARG A 145 6.35 0.06 -9.05
CA ARG A 145 6.78 1.18 -8.21
C ARG A 145 8.29 1.17 -7.98
N LEU A 146 8.91 2.31 -8.24
CA LEU A 146 10.28 2.66 -7.87
C LEU A 146 10.22 3.91 -6.97
N TRP A 147 9.89 3.71 -5.68
CA TRP A 147 9.73 4.79 -4.70
C TRP A 147 11.02 4.98 -3.89
N ASN A 148 12.13 5.04 -4.61
CA ASN A 148 13.49 5.11 -4.09
C ASN A 148 14.33 6.21 -4.75
N ILE A 149 13.70 7.27 -5.28
CA ILE A 149 14.44 8.44 -5.74
C ILE A 149 15.01 9.17 -4.53
N ASP A 150 16.28 9.53 -4.61
CA ASP A 150 16.97 10.32 -3.60
C ASP A 150 16.32 11.71 -3.42
N THR A 151 16.36 12.19 -2.21
CA THR A 151 16.10 13.58 -1.87
C THR A 151 17.36 14.20 -1.25
N ASP A 152 17.36 15.50 -0.99
CA ASP A 152 18.47 16.16 -0.30
C ASP A 152 18.68 15.58 1.10
N GLU A 153 17.60 15.18 1.77
CA GLU A 153 17.62 14.69 3.15
C GLU A 153 17.78 13.16 3.25
N LEU A 154 17.31 12.40 2.25
CA LEU A 154 17.19 10.95 2.32
C LEU A 154 17.83 10.28 1.10
N LYS A 155 18.80 9.41 1.35
CA LYS A 155 19.37 8.54 0.33
C LYS A 155 18.70 7.18 0.34
N ALA A 156 18.62 6.56 -0.83
CA ALA A 156 17.99 5.27 -1.02
C ALA A 156 18.88 4.32 -1.84
N ASN A 157 18.60 3.03 -1.77
CA ASN A 157 19.18 2.06 -2.69
C ASN A 157 18.44 2.21 -4.04
N ASN A 158 19.13 2.62 -5.09
CA ASN A 158 18.54 2.87 -6.40
C ASN A 158 19.47 2.53 -7.57
N ASN A 159 20.55 1.76 -7.31
CA ASN A 159 21.53 1.37 -8.33
C ASN A 159 20.92 0.46 -9.40
N LEU A 160 19.93 -0.36 -9.04
CA LEU A 160 19.24 -1.26 -9.97
C LEU A 160 18.16 -0.57 -10.82
N ASN A 161 17.78 0.67 -10.52
CA ASN A 161 16.68 1.33 -11.22
C ASN A 161 16.86 1.37 -12.75
N SER A 162 18.06 1.70 -13.22
CA SER A 162 18.33 1.77 -14.67
C SER A 162 18.23 0.39 -15.32
N GLN A 163 18.70 -0.66 -14.66
CA GLN A 163 18.60 -2.03 -15.15
C GLN A 163 17.15 -2.53 -15.14
N ILE A 164 16.39 -2.25 -14.07
CA ILE A 164 14.96 -2.55 -13.98
C ILE A 164 14.19 -1.88 -15.13
N ILE A 165 14.43 -0.58 -15.35
CA ILE A 165 13.77 0.19 -16.40
C ILE A 165 14.05 -0.42 -17.79
N LYS A 166 15.30 -0.80 -18.06
CA LYS A 166 15.66 -1.43 -19.33
C LYS A 166 14.99 -2.80 -19.51
N LEU A 167 14.97 -3.63 -18.48
CA LEU A 167 14.30 -4.94 -18.55
C LEU A 167 12.78 -4.80 -18.77
N ILE A 168 12.15 -3.78 -18.17
CA ILE A 168 10.74 -3.45 -18.43
C ILE A 168 10.54 -3.04 -19.87
N GLU A 169 11.41 -2.15 -20.41
CA GLU A 169 11.36 -1.68 -21.81
C GLU A 169 11.45 -2.85 -22.78
N ASP A 170 12.46 -3.70 -22.60
CA ASP A 170 12.72 -4.86 -23.45
C ASP A 170 11.59 -5.91 -23.36
N LYS A 171 11.21 -6.32 -22.16
CA LYS A 171 10.23 -7.42 -21.95
C LYS A 171 8.81 -7.02 -22.34
N LEU A 172 8.45 -5.76 -22.18
CA LEU A 172 7.14 -5.24 -22.57
C LEU A 172 7.13 -4.76 -24.05
N ASN A 173 8.25 -4.83 -24.77
CA ASN A 173 8.40 -4.36 -26.15
C ASN A 173 7.88 -2.92 -26.33
N LEU A 174 8.39 -1.98 -25.51
CA LEU A 174 7.97 -0.59 -25.58
C LEU A 174 8.61 0.08 -26.79
N GLU A 175 7.83 0.83 -27.55
CA GLU A 175 8.28 1.55 -28.76
C GLU A 175 8.92 2.91 -28.47
N PHE A 176 9.14 3.23 -27.17
CA PHE A 176 9.73 4.49 -26.72
C PHE A 176 10.78 4.25 -25.64
N ASN A 177 11.73 5.18 -25.50
CA ASN A 177 12.73 5.11 -24.45
C ASN A 177 12.11 5.48 -23.10
N LEU A 178 11.99 4.47 -22.23
CA LEU A 178 11.32 4.60 -20.93
C LEU A 178 12.12 5.51 -19.96
N LEU A 179 13.46 5.43 -20.02
CA LEU A 179 14.32 6.25 -19.15
C LEU A 179 14.18 7.75 -19.48
N GLU A 180 14.13 8.10 -20.76
CA GLU A 180 13.92 9.51 -21.19
C GLU A 180 12.52 10.00 -20.80
N ALA A 181 11.49 9.18 -21.03
CA ALA A 181 10.12 9.54 -20.66
C ALA A 181 9.94 9.77 -19.16
N LEU A 182 10.70 9.05 -18.30
CA LEU A 182 10.67 9.20 -16.85
C LEU A 182 11.35 10.48 -16.34
N LYS A 183 12.21 11.12 -17.14
CA LYS A 183 12.76 12.44 -16.81
C LYS A 183 11.67 13.52 -16.80
N GLU A 184 10.71 13.41 -17.70
CA GLU A 184 9.60 14.37 -17.81
C GLU A 184 8.44 14.04 -16.87
N LYS A 185 8.08 12.76 -16.74
CA LYS A 185 6.91 12.31 -15.97
C LYS A 185 7.29 11.18 -15.02
N LYS A 186 7.01 11.35 -13.73
CA LYS A 186 7.24 10.33 -12.71
C LYS A 186 6.21 9.19 -12.73
N ARG A 187 5.15 9.30 -13.53
CA ARG A 187 4.13 8.27 -13.72
C ARG A 187 3.83 8.11 -15.20
N LEU A 188 4.02 6.90 -15.72
CA LEU A 188 3.80 6.55 -17.11
C LEU A 188 2.84 5.37 -17.23
N LYS A 189 1.99 5.41 -18.24
CA LYS A 189 1.28 4.24 -18.77
C LYS A 189 2.21 3.55 -19.75
N LEU A 190 2.57 2.30 -19.48
CA LEU A 190 3.47 1.51 -20.33
C LEU A 190 2.69 0.77 -21.42
N LYS A 191 1.63 0.10 -21.02
CA LYS A 191 0.65 -0.59 -21.86
C LYS A 191 -0.75 -0.41 -21.30
N ASP A 192 -1.75 -1.01 -21.91
CA ASP A 192 -3.05 -1.07 -21.27
C ASP A 192 -2.95 -1.78 -19.92
N LYS A 193 -3.58 -1.18 -18.89
CA LYS A 193 -3.55 -1.65 -17.49
C LYS A 193 -2.17 -1.74 -16.83
N VAL A 194 -1.07 -1.38 -17.50
CA VAL A 194 0.30 -1.43 -16.95
C VAL A 194 0.86 -0.02 -16.77
N TYR A 195 1.34 0.26 -15.56
CA TYR A 195 1.88 1.58 -15.19
C TYR A 195 3.21 1.43 -14.46
N LEU A 196 4.11 2.40 -14.66
CA LEU A 196 5.30 2.59 -13.83
C LEU A 196 5.19 3.92 -13.08
N ASN A 197 5.44 3.89 -11.78
CA ASN A 197 5.42 5.06 -10.90
C ASN A 197 6.76 5.19 -10.19
N MET A 198 7.44 6.30 -10.40
CA MET A 198 8.61 6.70 -9.62
C MET A 198 8.23 7.75 -8.58
N ALA A 199 8.82 7.66 -7.40
CA ALA A 199 8.62 8.65 -6.36
C ALA A 199 9.84 8.78 -5.46
N GLU A 200 9.99 9.94 -4.84
CA GLU A 200 10.99 10.20 -3.84
C GLU A 200 10.78 9.37 -2.58
N LYS A 201 11.86 9.00 -1.94
CA LYS A 201 11.84 8.41 -0.60
C LYS A 201 11.22 9.41 0.39
N PHE A 202 10.56 8.89 1.41
CA PHE A 202 10.01 9.71 2.50
C PHE A 202 10.28 9.04 3.85
N SER A 203 10.31 9.85 4.91
CA SER A 203 10.38 9.34 6.28
C SER A 203 9.00 8.92 6.74
N TRP A 204 8.87 7.70 7.25
CA TRP A 204 7.67 7.26 7.95
C TRP A 204 7.44 8.14 9.19
N PRO A 205 6.18 8.38 9.59
CA PRO A 205 5.90 9.11 10.81
C PRO A 205 6.42 8.34 12.03
N ASP A 206 7.18 9.01 12.87
CA ASP A 206 7.73 8.47 14.12
C ASP A 206 7.72 9.60 15.18
N ALA A 207 7.26 9.25 16.38
CA ALA A 207 7.18 10.21 17.50
C ALA A 207 8.56 10.75 17.93
N ASN A 208 9.64 10.03 17.62
CA ASN A 208 11.01 10.42 17.96
C ASN A 208 11.64 11.37 16.90
N LEU A 209 11.02 11.54 15.74
CA LEU A 209 11.52 12.49 14.73
C LEU A 209 11.23 13.93 15.14
N SER A 210 12.02 14.86 14.65
CA SER A 210 11.76 16.29 14.78
C SER A 210 10.43 16.68 14.13
N LEU A 211 9.81 17.71 14.65
CA LEU A 211 8.59 18.29 14.10
C LEU A 211 8.83 18.75 12.65
N ILE A 212 7.99 18.31 11.72
CA ILE A 212 8.06 18.69 10.32
C ILE A 212 7.19 19.93 10.06
N SER A 213 5.90 19.86 10.45
CA SER A 213 4.98 20.99 10.33
C SER A 213 3.71 20.70 11.11
N GLU A 214 3.09 21.77 11.63
CA GLU A 214 1.70 21.74 12.12
C GLU A 214 0.71 22.05 11.01
N ASP A 215 1.12 22.82 9.99
CA ASP A 215 0.29 23.15 8.83
C ASP A 215 0.34 22.00 7.83
N VAL A 216 -0.64 21.10 7.91
CA VAL A 216 -0.68 19.87 7.13
C VAL A 216 -2.07 19.65 6.52
N PHE A 217 -2.12 19.45 5.22
CA PHE A 217 -3.27 18.81 4.57
C PHE A 217 -3.05 17.30 4.49
N CYS A 218 -4.02 16.51 4.94
CA CYS A 218 -3.94 15.06 4.87
C CYS A 218 -5.29 14.43 4.48
N HIS A 219 -5.23 13.28 3.82
CA HIS A 219 -6.39 12.48 3.45
C HIS A 219 -6.88 11.54 4.58
N GLY A 220 -6.13 11.44 5.69
CA GLY A 220 -6.51 10.63 6.86
C GLY A 220 -7.89 11.02 7.37
N LEU A 221 -8.75 10.03 7.67
CA LEU A 221 -10.16 10.18 8.06
C LEU A 221 -11.06 10.93 7.06
N ARG A 222 -10.49 11.58 6.04
CA ARG A 222 -11.22 12.24 4.97
C ARG A 222 -11.56 11.25 3.85
N ASP A 223 -10.54 10.64 3.28
CA ASP A 223 -10.64 9.73 2.12
C ASP A 223 -10.22 8.30 2.47
N GLN A 224 -9.57 8.10 3.62
CA GLN A 224 -8.97 6.82 4.00
C GLN A 224 -8.93 6.59 5.50
N ILE A 225 -8.92 5.32 5.88
CA ILE A 225 -8.61 4.79 7.22
C ILE A 225 -7.80 3.50 7.06
N GLY A 226 -7.18 3.04 8.16
CA GLY A 226 -6.55 1.72 8.25
C GLY A 226 -7.18 0.89 9.36
N ILE A 227 -7.14 -0.43 9.20
CA ILE A 227 -7.56 -1.41 10.21
C ILE A 227 -6.38 -2.36 10.40
N LEU A 228 -5.80 -2.35 11.58
CA LEU A 228 -4.68 -3.21 11.95
C LEU A 228 -5.14 -4.65 12.19
N LEU A 229 -4.19 -5.57 12.29
CA LEU A 229 -4.44 -7.00 12.46
C LEU A 229 -5.32 -7.34 13.68
N ASP A 230 -5.18 -6.57 14.75
CA ASP A 230 -5.93 -6.70 16.02
C ASP A 230 -7.28 -5.97 16.02
N GLY A 231 -7.69 -5.41 14.87
CA GLY A 231 -8.92 -4.66 14.72
C GLY A 231 -8.83 -3.18 15.09
N THR A 232 -7.68 -2.69 15.55
CA THR A 232 -7.48 -1.27 15.85
C THR A 232 -7.67 -0.43 14.59
N VAL A 233 -8.56 0.54 14.63
CA VAL A 233 -8.79 1.49 13.53
C VAL A 233 -7.87 2.70 13.69
N VAL A 234 -7.16 3.05 12.61
CA VAL A 234 -6.19 4.15 12.56
C VAL A 234 -6.53 5.13 11.44
N PRO A 235 -6.10 6.41 11.51
CA PRO A 235 -6.49 7.42 10.53
C PRO A 235 -5.94 7.20 9.12
N CYS A 236 -4.85 6.45 8.96
CA CYS A 236 -4.24 6.17 7.66
C CYS A 236 -3.30 4.96 7.70
N CYS A 237 -2.86 4.49 6.53
CA CYS A 237 -1.94 3.35 6.42
C CYS A 237 -0.51 3.61 6.91
N LEU A 238 -0.16 4.84 7.27
CA LEU A 238 1.17 5.17 7.79
C LEU A 238 1.25 5.10 9.32
N ASP A 239 0.13 5.02 10.02
CA ASP A 239 0.12 4.72 11.46
C ASP A 239 0.20 3.21 11.68
N SER A 240 1.34 2.65 11.31
CA SER A 240 1.60 1.20 11.34
C SER A 240 1.71 0.61 12.73
N GLU A 241 1.94 1.43 13.76
CA GLU A 241 2.04 1.02 15.16
C GLU A 241 0.77 1.29 15.98
N GLY A 242 -0.28 1.85 15.35
CA GLY A 242 -1.52 2.18 16.04
C GLY A 242 -1.36 3.27 17.11
N LYS A 243 -0.48 4.23 16.88
CA LYS A 243 -0.23 5.33 17.85
C LYS A 243 -1.41 6.29 17.97
N ILE A 244 -2.29 6.30 16.95
CA ILE A 244 -3.52 7.09 16.93
C ILE A 244 -4.72 6.14 16.85
N PRO A 245 -4.98 5.31 17.89
CA PRO A 245 -6.12 4.41 17.88
C PRO A 245 -7.41 5.24 17.96
N LEU A 246 -8.34 4.97 17.05
CA LEU A 246 -9.66 5.61 17.00
C LEU A 246 -10.73 4.76 17.69
N GLY A 247 -10.49 3.47 17.83
CA GLY A 247 -11.34 2.44 18.40
C GLY A 247 -10.98 1.08 17.84
N ASN A 248 -11.72 0.03 18.19
CA ASN A 248 -11.52 -1.32 17.68
C ASN A 248 -12.76 -1.81 16.93
N ILE A 249 -12.55 -2.26 15.68
CA ILE A 249 -13.64 -2.67 14.79
C ILE A 249 -14.36 -3.93 15.28
N PHE A 250 -13.69 -4.79 16.07
CA PHE A 250 -14.31 -5.97 16.65
C PHE A 250 -15.23 -5.64 17.83
N GLU A 251 -15.03 -4.50 18.49
CA GLU A 251 -15.76 -4.08 19.68
C GLU A 251 -16.88 -3.07 19.37
N GLN A 252 -16.72 -2.28 18.30
CA GLN A 252 -17.57 -1.12 17.99
C GLN A 252 -17.99 -1.13 16.53
N SER A 253 -19.04 -0.37 16.20
CA SER A 253 -19.38 -0.10 14.80
C SER A 253 -18.38 0.89 14.18
N LEU A 254 -18.13 0.77 12.87
CA LEU A 254 -17.28 1.74 12.18
C LEU A 254 -17.88 3.16 12.30
N GLY A 255 -19.20 3.29 12.30
CA GLY A 255 -19.89 4.57 12.47
C GLY A 255 -19.52 5.26 13.77
N ASP A 256 -19.55 4.56 14.90
CA ASP A 256 -19.19 5.11 16.22
C ASP A 256 -17.70 5.50 16.26
N ILE A 257 -16.82 4.66 15.74
CA ILE A 257 -15.37 4.90 15.69
C ILE A 257 -15.06 6.21 14.94
N ILE A 258 -15.60 6.39 13.73
CA ILE A 258 -15.28 7.55 12.89
C ILE A 258 -16.03 8.81 13.29
N THR A 259 -16.98 8.73 14.21
CA THR A 259 -17.68 9.86 14.81
C THR A 259 -17.26 10.14 16.25
N SER A 260 -16.27 9.40 16.77
CA SER A 260 -15.67 9.66 18.07
C SER A 260 -15.09 11.08 18.15
N GLU A 261 -14.93 11.62 19.34
CA GLU A 261 -14.36 12.96 19.54
C GLU A 261 -12.97 13.08 18.92
N ARG A 262 -12.09 12.06 19.13
CA ARG A 262 -10.75 12.04 18.54
C ARG A 262 -10.78 12.07 17.02
N ALA A 263 -11.62 11.22 16.41
CA ALA A 263 -11.74 11.15 14.95
C ALA A 263 -12.25 12.48 14.37
N ARG A 264 -13.24 13.14 15.03
CA ARG A 264 -13.74 14.46 14.61
C ARG A 264 -12.64 15.52 14.69
N ASN A 265 -11.91 15.57 15.81
CA ASN A 265 -10.84 16.53 16.01
C ASN A 265 -9.74 16.42 14.93
N ILE A 266 -9.36 15.20 14.54
CA ILE A 266 -8.39 14.95 13.46
C ILE A 266 -8.97 15.40 12.11
N TYR A 267 -10.20 15.02 11.79
CA TYR A 267 -10.88 15.40 10.55
C TYR A 267 -11.00 16.92 10.40
N ASP A 268 -11.44 17.60 11.46
CA ASP A 268 -11.61 19.05 11.50
C ASP A 268 -10.26 19.77 11.45
N GLY A 269 -9.24 19.21 12.11
CA GLY A 269 -7.87 19.71 12.05
C GLY A 269 -7.36 19.71 10.59
N PHE A 270 -7.42 18.58 9.90
CA PHE A 270 -6.99 18.48 8.50
C PHE A 270 -7.86 19.35 7.55
N SER A 271 -9.13 19.54 7.86
CA SER A 271 -10.01 20.47 7.10
C SER A 271 -9.55 21.92 7.18
N ARG A 272 -8.94 22.29 8.31
CA ARG A 272 -8.31 23.61 8.54
C ARG A 272 -6.82 23.61 8.23
N ARG A 273 -6.30 22.56 7.55
CA ARG A 273 -4.87 22.35 7.24
C ARG A 273 -3.99 22.27 8.48
N ARG A 274 -4.48 21.74 9.59
CA ARG A 274 -3.73 21.63 10.84
C ARG A 274 -3.67 20.17 11.33
N ALA A 275 -2.47 19.67 11.57
CA ALA A 275 -2.26 18.40 12.25
C ALA A 275 -2.49 18.57 13.76
N VAL A 276 -3.40 17.77 14.33
CA VAL A 276 -3.67 17.80 15.79
C VAL A 276 -2.90 16.71 16.52
N GLU A 277 -2.59 15.62 15.87
CA GLU A 277 -1.83 14.51 16.45
C GLU A 277 -0.33 14.68 16.23
N ASP A 278 0.48 14.39 17.25
CA ASP A 278 1.93 14.56 17.19
C ASP A 278 2.60 13.71 16.11
N LEU A 279 2.12 12.49 15.90
CA LEU A 279 2.60 11.62 14.83
C LEU A 279 2.38 12.28 13.45
N CYS A 280 1.24 12.92 13.25
CA CYS A 280 0.90 13.60 11.98
C CYS A 280 1.79 14.83 11.72
N LYS A 281 2.20 15.54 12.77
CA LYS A 281 3.12 16.68 12.68
C LYS A 281 4.55 16.27 12.26
N ARG A 282 4.89 14.97 12.41
CA ARG A 282 6.21 14.37 12.10
C ARG A 282 6.18 13.47 10.87
N CYS A 283 5.12 13.53 10.07
CA CYS A 283 4.92 12.67 8.91
C CYS A 283 5.63 13.22 7.67
N GLY A 284 6.72 12.56 7.25
CA GLY A 284 7.45 12.94 6.03
C GLY A 284 6.63 12.83 4.75
N TYR A 285 5.65 11.93 4.71
CA TYR A 285 4.75 11.81 3.56
C TYR A 285 3.84 13.03 3.39
N ALA A 286 3.48 13.70 4.48
CA ALA A 286 2.63 14.90 4.44
C ALA A 286 3.29 16.06 3.68
N LYS A 287 4.63 16.13 3.64
CA LYS A 287 5.38 17.13 2.83
C LYS A 287 4.94 17.14 1.36
N ARG A 288 4.50 16.00 0.82
CA ARG A 288 4.03 15.88 -0.58
C ARG A 288 2.75 16.68 -0.86
N ASN A 289 2.03 17.05 0.18
CA ASN A 289 0.78 17.82 0.10
C ASN A 289 0.99 19.32 0.43
N PHE A 290 2.22 19.74 0.67
CA PHE A 290 2.57 21.15 0.82
C PHE A 290 2.64 21.78 -0.57
N LYS A 291 1.55 22.43 -0.98
CA LYS A 291 1.47 23.29 -2.16
C LYS A 291 0.81 24.59 -1.79
#